data_5e7dd6a389e9915986743ac6675073c1
#
_entry.id   5e7dd6a389e9915986743ac6675073c1
#
_cell.length_a   1.000
_cell.length_b   1.000
_cell.length_c   1.000
_cell.angle_alpha   90.00
_cell.angle_beta   90.00
_cell.angle_gamma   90.00
#
_symmetry.space_group_name_H-M   'P 1'
#
loop_
_entity.id
_entity.type
_entity.pdbx_description
1 polymer ?
#
loop_
_entity_poly.entity_id
_entity_poly.type
_entity_poly.pdbx_seq_one_letter_code
_entity_poly.pdbx_strand_id
1 'polypeptide(L)'
;MLCNREGVAIQHRGDESKAEEFKHSGIWLGGVWSEQVEGTNGIGTAIVEQRPVFVHCGQHFRMRHANLSCAGAPIFDAGNKLIAVLDASRIDMGQSDRAHGLVLAAVTASVRAIEERLFRHTFRRAWTIAAAPPQTSGAGLLLAVDNDQCVIGADHVAREALGLDERDLLSGKSLSAFFHYDRSLFRRGDEHDSPAQWTRLDSESAWNVLITPPLRTSKELRNSEYAMIHSRPRLSTLENLSAETMPTPSRGGLSPAVTRRVCDYIEGHLDEKIRLDGLATLAGFSTDHFARAFHQSVGVPPPTYPLRRRLEHVEHMLWETHAPLSEIAQATGFSDQSHLARHFRRWAGVSPRQVRWSEVNSFHAM
;
A
#
# COMPACT_ATOMS: atom_id res chain seq x y z
N MET A 1 4.99 -1.60 17.24
CA MET A 1 6.40 -1.45 16.82
C MET A 1 6.57 -2.08 15.45
N LEU A 2 7.43 -1.54 14.58
CA LEU A 2 7.83 -2.16 13.31
C LEU A 2 9.28 -2.58 13.41
N CYS A 3 9.57 -3.83 13.07
CA CYS A 3 10.91 -4.40 13.04
C CYS A 3 11.26 -4.84 11.62
N ASN A 4 12.55 -4.76 11.26
CA ASN A 4 13.02 -5.34 10.01
C ASN A 4 13.06 -6.89 10.10
N ARG A 5 13.40 -7.56 9.01
CA ARG A 5 13.44 -9.03 8.94
C ARG A 5 14.47 -9.69 9.86
N GLU A 6 15.44 -8.93 10.36
CA GLU A 6 16.44 -9.37 11.35
C GLU A 6 15.94 -9.16 12.81
N GLY A 7 14.72 -8.65 13.02
CA GLY A 7 14.13 -8.38 14.31
C GLY A 7 14.60 -7.08 14.98
N VAL A 8 15.24 -6.18 14.22
CA VAL A 8 15.66 -4.87 14.74
C VAL A 8 14.50 -3.87 14.66
N ALA A 9 14.17 -3.23 15.78
CA ALA A 9 13.11 -2.22 15.84
C ALA A 9 13.50 -0.95 15.08
N ILE A 10 12.78 -0.63 14.00
CA ILE A 10 13.03 0.50 13.10
C ILE A 10 12.03 1.64 13.29
N GLN A 11 10.85 1.36 13.81
CA GLN A 11 9.83 2.36 14.11
C GLN A 11 9.03 1.97 15.35
N HIS A 12 8.77 2.97 16.21
CA HIS A 12 7.97 2.81 17.40
C HIS A 12 6.84 3.86 17.41
N ARG A 13 5.64 3.40 17.80
CA ARG A 13 4.52 4.27 18.17
C ARG A 13 3.87 3.69 19.41
N GLY A 14 3.57 4.53 20.38
CA GLY A 14 2.95 4.10 21.63
C GLY A 14 2.59 5.27 22.52
N ASP A 15 2.14 4.95 23.73
CA ASP A 15 1.81 5.89 24.77
C ASP A 15 3.11 6.53 25.33
N GLU A 16 3.28 7.82 25.10
CA GLU A 16 4.47 8.56 25.54
C GLU A 16 4.63 8.56 27.08
N SER A 17 3.52 8.45 27.82
CA SER A 17 3.54 8.38 29.29
C SER A 17 4.23 7.11 29.82
N LYS A 18 4.29 6.05 28.99
CA LYS A 18 4.93 4.76 29.30
C LYS A 18 6.25 4.54 28.56
N ALA A 19 6.76 5.55 27.90
CA ALA A 19 7.97 5.43 27.07
C ALA A 19 9.17 4.88 27.85
N GLU A 20 9.38 5.31 29.09
CA GLU A 20 10.50 4.84 29.91
C GLU A 20 10.34 3.36 30.33
N GLU A 21 9.13 2.89 30.61
CA GLU A 21 8.86 1.49 30.91
C GLU A 21 9.15 0.59 29.71
N PHE A 22 8.73 1.03 28.51
CA PHE A 22 9.02 0.31 27.27
C PHE A 22 10.51 0.30 26.93
N LYS A 23 11.23 1.42 27.14
CA LYS A 23 12.70 1.45 26.98
C LYS A 23 13.40 0.49 27.92
N HIS A 24 12.99 0.44 29.19
CA HIS A 24 13.53 -0.49 30.19
C HIS A 24 13.32 -1.94 29.80
N SER A 25 12.18 -2.26 29.18
CA SER A 25 11.87 -3.59 28.66
C SER A 25 12.54 -3.87 27.30
N GLY A 26 13.34 -2.93 26.76
CA GLY A 26 13.99 -3.07 25.45
C GLY A 26 13.06 -2.86 24.25
N ILE A 27 11.77 -2.53 24.44
CA ILE A 27 10.80 -2.24 23.39
C ILE A 27 11.00 -0.79 22.91
N TRP A 28 12.10 -0.57 22.21
CA TRP A 28 12.48 0.75 21.70
C TRP A 28 13.27 0.64 20.41
N LEU A 29 13.41 1.78 19.72
CA LEU A 29 14.18 1.86 18.48
C LEU A 29 15.60 1.31 18.64
N GLY A 30 16.03 0.46 17.69
CA GLY A 30 17.31 -0.21 17.71
C GLY A 30 17.37 -1.48 18.59
N GLY A 31 16.31 -1.79 19.33
CA GLY A 31 16.22 -3.07 20.08
C GLY A 31 16.23 -4.26 19.11
N VAL A 32 17.00 -5.31 19.43
CA VAL A 32 17.12 -6.53 18.65
C VAL A 32 16.28 -7.62 19.28
N TRP A 33 15.25 -8.07 18.58
CA TRP A 33 14.22 -9.00 19.06
C TRP A 33 14.25 -10.36 18.36
N SER A 34 15.35 -10.71 17.69
CA SER A 34 15.50 -12.05 17.11
C SER A 34 15.50 -13.12 18.23
N GLU A 35 15.00 -14.32 17.95
CA GLU A 35 15.02 -15.43 18.91
C GLU A 35 16.44 -15.82 19.35
N GLN A 36 17.43 -15.62 18.50
CA GLN A 36 18.84 -15.87 18.84
C GLN A 36 19.34 -14.96 19.98
N VAL A 37 18.80 -13.74 20.08
CA VAL A 37 19.21 -12.73 21.08
C VAL A 37 18.29 -12.78 22.31
N GLU A 38 16.98 -12.77 22.10
CA GLU A 38 15.99 -12.61 23.19
C GLU A 38 15.23 -13.89 23.53
N GLY A 39 15.44 -14.99 22.80
CA GLY A 39 14.64 -16.20 22.93
C GLY A 39 13.20 -15.98 22.46
N THR A 40 12.28 -16.83 22.88
CA THR A 40 10.86 -16.75 22.53
C THR A 40 10.28 -15.38 22.86
N ASN A 41 9.75 -14.68 21.84
CA ASN A 41 9.11 -13.36 21.94
C ASN A 41 8.21 -13.12 20.72
N GLY A 42 7.31 -12.15 20.77
CA GLY A 42 6.34 -11.91 19.69
C GLY A 42 6.97 -11.63 18.32
N ILE A 43 8.10 -10.93 18.27
CA ILE A 43 8.76 -10.54 17.01
C ILE A 43 9.62 -11.68 16.46
N GLY A 44 10.56 -12.19 17.28
CA GLY A 44 11.50 -13.24 16.88
C GLY A 44 10.77 -14.51 16.46
N THR A 45 9.78 -14.92 17.24
CA THR A 45 8.96 -16.11 16.93
C THR A 45 8.12 -15.90 15.66
N ALA A 46 7.57 -14.69 15.42
CA ALA A 46 6.87 -14.40 14.16
C ALA A 46 7.81 -14.48 12.95
N ILE A 47 9.09 -14.09 13.09
CA ILE A 47 10.10 -14.23 12.03
C ILE A 47 10.38 -15.70 11.72
N VAL A 48 10.60 -16.52 12.75
CA VAL A 48 10.95 -17.95 12.60
C VAL A 48 9.77 -18.76 12.06
N GLU A 49 8.61 -18.58 12.67
CA GLU A 49 7.39 -19.32 12.32
C GLU A 49 6.69 -18.82 11.04
N GLN A 50 7.06 -17.63 10.58
CA GLN A 50 6.47 -16.95 9.42
C GLN A 50 4.93 -16.88 9.47
N ARG A 51 4.36 -16.76 10.66
CA ARG A 51 2.94 -16.63 10.93
C ARG A 51 2.67 -15.68 12.09
N PRO A 52 1.44 -15.12 12.21
CA PRO A 52 1.09 -14.32 13.37
C PRO A 52 1.19 -15.14 14.66
N VAL A 53 1.81 -14.56 15.68
CA VAL A 53 1.99 -15.19 17.00
C VAL A 53 1.61 -14.23 18.11
N PHE A 54 1.15 -14.79 19.22
CA PHE A 54 0.91 -14.09 20.46
C PHE A 54 1.76 -14.73 21.57
N VAL A 55 2.56 -13.93 22.24
CA VAL A 55 3.40 -14.37 23.37
C VAL A 55 3.01 -13.58 24.60
N HIS A 56 2.54 -14.28 25.64
CA HIS A 56 1.98 -13.67 26.84
C HIS A 56 2.85 -13.89 28.07
N CYS A 57 3.23 -12.83 28.75
CA CYS A 57 3.86 -12.84 30.08
C CYS A 57 4.97 -13.89 30.20
N GLY A 58 4.79 -14.87 31.09
CA GLY A 58 5.75 -15.96 31.37
C GLY A 58 6.07 -16.88 30.18
N GLN A 59 5.44 -16.72 29.02
CA GLN A 59 5.81 -17.42 27.79
C GLN A 59 7.07 -16.82 27.13
N HIS A 60 7.45 -15.58 27.50
CA HIS A 60 8.72 -15.01 27.07
C HIS A 60 9.90 -15.75 27.68
N PHE A 61 10.93 -16.02 26.90
CA PHE A 61 12.13 -16.70 27.38
C PHE A 61 12.88 -15.87 28.42
N ARG A 62 12.99 -14.56 28.24
CA ARG A 62 13.68 -13.67 29.18
C ARG A 62 12.75 -13.22 30.29
N MET A 63 13.15 -13.44 31.56
CA MET A 63 12.39 -13.01 32.75
C MET A 63 12.08 -11.51 32.79
N ARG A 64 12.94 -10.67 32.21
CA ARG A 64 12.69 -9.22 32.10
C ARG A 64 11.47 -8.86 31.23
N HIS A 65 11.00 -9.80 30.42
CA HIS A 65 9.82 -9.65 29.53
C HIS A 65 8.58 -10.37 30.09
N ALA A 66 8.67 -10.93 31.31
CA ALA A 66 7.60 -11.73 31.91
C ALA A 66 6.31 -10.91 32.20
N ASN A 67 6.36 -9.59 32.12
CA ASN A 67 5.21 -8.69 32.24
C ASN A 67 4.71 -8.15 30.89
N LEU A 68 5.26 -8.63 29.76
CA LEU A 68 4.86 -8.21 28.43
C LEU A 68 3.87 -9.17 27.80
N SER A 69 2.96 -8.61 26.99
CA SER A 69 2.12 -9.35 26.05
C SER A 69 2.34 -8.77 24.68
N CYS A 70 2.82 -9.60 23.74
CA CYS A 70 3.27 -9.22 22.41
C CYS A 70 2.47 -9.96 21.35
N ALA A 71 1.91 -9.23 20.39
CA ALA A 71 1.27 -9.76 19.19
C ALA A 71 2.11 -9.39 17.97
N GLY A 72 2.88 -10.34 17.45
CA GLY A 72 3.74 -10.16 16.29
C GLY A 72 3.12 -10.78 15.03
N ALA A 73 3.15 -10.09 13.89
CA ALA A 73 2.76 -10.64 12.62
C ALA A 73 3.77 -10.28 11.52
N PRO A 74 4.24 -11.27 10.73
CA PRO A 74 5.21 -11.06 9.66
C PRO A 74 4.55 -10.34 8.49
N ILE A 75 5.31 -9.48 7.82
CA ILE A 75 4.92 -8.76 6.60
C ILE A 75 5.74 -9.33 5.45
N PHE A 76 5.05 -9.79 4.41
CA PHE A 76 5.67 -10.29 3.20
C PHE A 76 5.54 -9.28 2.05
N ASP A 77 6.56 -9.24 1.20
CA ASP A 77 6.47 -8.50 -0.06
C ASP A 77 5.63 -9.26 -1.11
N ALA A 78 5.44 -8.63 -2.26
CA ALA A 78 4.71 -9.23 -3.37
C ALA A 78 5.39 -10.48 -3.98
N GLY A 79 6.65 -10.73 -3.67
CA GLY A 79 7.42 -11.92 -4.03
C GLY A 79 7.37 -13.04 -2.99
N ASN A 80 6.58 -12.88 -1.92
CA ASN A 80 6.50 -13.80 -0.77
C ASN A 80 7.78 -13.86 0.08
N LYS A 81 8.54 -12.77 0.10
CA LYS A 81 9.73 -12.65 0.94
C LYS A 81 9.39 -11.87 2.21
N LEU A 82 9.78 -12.38 3.38
CA LEU A 82 9.66 -11.68 4.65
C LEU A 82 10.49 -10.38 4.61
N ILE A 83 9.85 -9.25 4.85
CA ILE A 83 10.51 -7.93 4.84
C ILE A 83 10.50 -7.23 6.21
N ALA A 84 9.48 -7.49 7.02
CA ALA A 84 9.31 -6.83 8.31
C ALA A 84 8.40 -7.65 9.22
N VAL A 85 8.30 -7.23 10.49
CA VAL A 85 7.30 -7.71 11.46
C VAL A 85 6.62 -6.51 12.08
N LEU A 86 5.29 -6.53 12.09
CA LEU A 86 4.49 -5.59 12.88
C LEU A 86 4.19 -6.23 14.24
N ASP A 87 4.48 -5.50 15.30
CA ASP A 87 4.24 -5.95 16.68
C ASP A 87 3.41 -4.93 17.46
N ALA A 88 2.46 -5.43 18.24
CA ALA A 88 1.75 -4.68 19.24
C ALA A 88 2.07 -5.27 20.63
N SER A 89 2.89 -4.56 21.39
CA SER A 89 3.28 -4.93 22.74
C SER A 89 2.55 -4.11 23.78
N ARG A 90 2.21 -4.76 24.88
CA ARG A 90 1.61 -4.14 26.07
C ARG A 90 2.30 -4.66 27.33
N ILE A 91 2.46 -3.77 28.30
CA ILE A 91 2.80 -4.16 29.66
C ILE A 91 1.52 -4.67 30.31
N ASP A 92 1.52 -5.95 30.68
CA ASP A 92 0.34 -6.62 31.21
C ASP A 92 0.30 -6.51 32.73
N MET A 93 -0.83 -6.00 33.23
CA MET A 93 -1.11 -5.85 34.66
C MET A 93 -2.13 -6.90 35.14
N GLY A 94 -2.21 -8.07 34.46
CA GLY A 94 -3.08 -9.18 34.88
C GLY A 94 -4.50 -9.12 34.32
N GLN A 95 -4.68 -8.61 33.12
CA GLN A 95 -5.99 -8.57 32.43
C GLN A 95 -6.28 -9.82 31.60
N SER A 96 -7.58 -10.07 31.37
CA SER A 96 -8.12 -11.33 30.81
C SER A 96 -7.70 -11.66 29.39
N ASP A 97 -7.59 -12.96 29.08
CA ASP A 97 -7.25 -13.59 27.79
C ASP A 97 -8.08 -13.14 26.58
N ARG A 98 -9.30 -12.61 26.78
CA ARG A 98 -10.19 -12.19 25.68
C ARG A 98 -9.63 -11.03 24.86
N ALA A 99 -8.83 -10.15 25.46
CA ALA A 99 -8.21 -9.04 24.76
C ALA A 99 -7.09 -9.49 23.79
N HIS A 100 -6.45 -10.62 24.09
CA HIS A 100 -5.31 -11.13 23.33
C HIS A 100 -5.68 -11.52 21.90
N GLY A 101 -6.78 -12.24 21.72
CA GLY A 101 -7.27 -12.62 20.39
C GLY A 101 -7.64 -11.41 19.53
N LEU A 102 -8.23 -10.35 20.12
CA LEU A 102 -8.57 -9.13 19.41
C LEU A 102 -7.33 -8.34 18.96
N VAL A 103 -6.29 -8.26 19.81
CA VAL A 103 -5.05 -7.58 19.46
C VAL A 103 -4.35 -8.32 18.32
N LEU A 104 -4.22 -9.64 18.41
CA LEU A 104 -3.61 -10.44 17.35
C LEU A 104 -4.40 -10.31 16.03
N ALA A 105 -5.73 -10.37 16.09
CA ALA A 105 -6.58 -10.17 14.91
C ALA A 105 -6.40 -8.78 14.29
N ALA A 106 -6.31 -7.72 15.11
CA ALA A 106 -6.09 -6.36 14.64
C ALA A 106 -4.71 -6.17 14.00
N VAL A 107 -3.65 -6.75 14.59
CA VAL A 107 -2.30 -6.73 14.02
C VAL A 107 -2.26 -7.49 12.70
N THR A 108 -2.85 -8.68 12.64
CA THR A 108 -2.94 -9.49 11.41
C THR A 108 -3.70 -8.77 10.30
N ALA A 109 -4.83 -8.14 10.62
CA ALA A 109 -5.60 -7.35 9.65
C ALA A 109 -4.81 -6.14 9.15
N SER A 110 -4.03 -5.48 10.04
CA SER A 110 -3.17 -4.35 9.66
C SER A 110 -2.05 -4.79 8.73
N VAL A 111 -1.42 -5.93 9.00
CA VAL A 111 -0.41 -6.53 8.13
C VAL A 111 -1.01 -6.85 6.76
N ARG A 112 -2.18 -7.49 6.70
CA ARG A 112 -2.86 -7.77 5.43
C ARG A 112 -3.12 -6.52 4.60
N ALA A 113 -3.56 -5.44 5.23
CA ALA A 113 -3.78 -4.16 4.53
C ALA A 113 -2.47 -3.56 3.99
N ILE A 114 -1.35 -3.72 4.72
CA ILE A 114 -0.01 -3.31 4.25
C ILE A 114 0.41 -4.15 3.05
N GLU A 115 0.31 -5.47 3.13
CA GLU A 115 0.68 -6.41 2.07
C GLU A 115 -0.15 -6.19 0.80
N GLU A 116 -1.47 -5.99 0.94
CA GLU A 116 -2.34 -5.66 -0.19
C GLU A 116 -1.88 -4.37 -0.88
N ARG A 117 -1.54 -3.35 -0.11
CA ARG A 117 -1.06 -2.08 -0.66
C ARG A 117 0.29 -2.24 -1.38
N LEU A 118 1.22 -3.01 -0.80
CA LEU A 118 2.51 -3.34 -1.42
C LEU A 118 2.30 -4.13 -2.71
N PHE A 119 1.43 -5.14 -2.70
CA PHE A 119 1.11 -5.95 -3.85
C PHE A 119 0.53 -5.12 -5.00
N ARG A 120 -0.50 -4.31 -4.72
CA ARG A 120 -1.11 -3.41 -5.70
C ARG A 120 -0.11 -2.38 -6.24
N HIS A 121 0.81 -1.90 -5.40
CA HIS A 121 1.87 -0.99 -5.83
C HIS A 121 2.87 -1.68 -6.77
N THR A 122 3.32 -2.88 -6.42
CA THR A 122 4.26 -3.68 -7.22
C THR A 122 3.67 -4.02 -8.59
N PHE A 123 2.41 -4.47 -8.62
CA PHE A 123 1.73 -4.88 -9.84
C PHE A 123 0.81 -3.80 -10.43
N ARG A 124 1.09 -2.51 -10.17
CA ARG A 124 0.25 -1.40 -10.65
C ARG A 124 0.06 -1.32 -12.17
N ARG A 125 0.92 -1.97 -12.95
CA ARG A 125 0.84 -2.04 -14.43
C ARG A 125 0.24 -3.35 -14.94
N ALA A 126 -0.22 -4.19 -14.06
CA ALA A 126 -0.89 -5.44 -14.35
C ALA A 126 -2.34 -5.41 -13.84
N TRP A 127 -3.17 -6.30 -14.29
CA TRP A 127 -4.45 -6.55 -13.69
C TRP A 127 -4.24 -7.16 -12.31
N THR A 128 -4.83 -6.59 -11.27
CA THR A 128 -4.78 -7.16 -9.92
C THR A 128 -6.15 -7.67 -9.51
N ILE A 129 -6.17 -8.82 -8.85
CA ILE A 129 -7.36 -9.56 -8.49
C ILE A 129 -7.30 -9.82 -6.98
N ALA A 130 -8.31 -9.35 -6.27
CA ALA A 130 -8.56 -9.77 -4.89
C ALA A 130 -9.73 -10.75 -4.90
N ALA A 131 -9.52 -11.97 -4.40
CA ALA A 131 -10.55 -13.00 -4.40
C ALA A 131 -10.71 -13.65 -3.02
N ALA A 132 -11.95 -13.82 -2.56
CA ALA A 132 -12.27 -14.42 -1.27
C ALA A 132 -13.53 -15.28 -1.35
N PRO A 133 -13.61 -16.39 -0.57
CA PRO A 133 -14.86 -17.12 -0.38
C PRO A 133 -15.96 -16.20 0.20
N PRO A 134 -17.24 -16.39 -0.11
CA PRO A 134 -18.33 -15.50 0.29
C PRO A 134 -18.49 -15.31 1.81
N GLN A 135 -18.04 -16.27 2.59
CA GLN A 135 -18.18 -16.26 4.06
C GLN A 135 -16.95 -15.70 4.80
N THR A 136 -15.93 -15.26 4.07
CA THR A 136 -14.68 -14.77 4.66
C THR A 136 -14.76 -13.27 4.87
N SER A 137 -14.77 -12.84 6.13
CA SER A 137 -14.72 -11.41 6.51
C SER A 137 -13.29 -10.82 6.48
N GLY A 138 -12.36 -11.44 5.77
CA GLY A 138 -10.96 -11.04 5.70
C GLY A 138 -10.47 -10.71 4.30
N ALA A 139 -9.30 -10.13 4.21
CA ALA A 139 -8.62 -9.92 2.94
C ALA A 139 -8.40 -11.29 2.27
N GLY A 140 -8.95 -11.44 1.07
CA GLY A 140 -8.78 -12.62 0.25
C GLY A 140 -7.36 -12.79 -0.27
N LEU A 141 -7.16 -13.79 -1.12
CA LEU A 141 -5.92 -13.95 -1.87
C LEU A 141 -5.74 -12.83 -2.91
N LEU A 142 -4.51 -12.52 -3.25
CA LEU A 142 -4.15 -11.50 -4.24
C LEU A 142 -3.39 -12.16 -5.39
N LEU A 143 -3.86 -11.90 -6.62
CA LEU A 143 -3.20 -12.31 -7.85
C LEU A 143 -2.93 -11.10 -8.74
N ALA A 144 -1.85 -11.17 -9.50
CA ALA A 144 -1.60 -10.27 -10.61
C ALA A 144 -1.52 -11.08 -11.90
N VAL A 145 -2.19 -10.59 -12.95
CA VAL A 145 -2.18 -11.24 -14.26
C VAL A 145 -1.82 -10.25 -15.35
N ASP A 146 -1.22 -10.76 -16.40
CA ASP A 146 -0.94 -10.01 -17.63
C ASP A 146 -2.20 -9.88 -18.52
N ASN A 147 -2.04 -9.32 -19.73
CA ASN A 147 -3.13 -9.15 -20.69
C ASN A 147 -3.63 -10.46 -21.28
N ASP A 148 -2.84 -11.53 -21.23
CA ASP A 148 -3.20 -12.86 -21.67
C ASP A 148 -3.81 -13.69 -20.53
N GLN A 149 -3.99 -13.04 -19.35
CA GLN A 149 -4.55 -13.64 -18.14
C GLN A 149 -3.66 -14.76 -17.57
N CYS A 150 -2.37 -14.68 -17.82
CA CYS A 150 -1.36 -15.51 -17.16
C CYS A 150 -0.99 -14.90 -15.81
N VAL A 151 -0.88 -15.73 -14.77
CA VAL A 151 -0.53 -15.30 -13.42
C VAL A 151 0.96 -14.93 -13.40
N ILE A 152 1.26 -13.66 -13.11
CA ILE A 152 2.60 -13.09 -13.02
C ILE A 152 2.98 -12.69 -11.59
N GLY A 153 2.03 -12.75 -10.67
CA GLY A 153 2.24 -12.50 -9.25
C GLY A 153 1.15 -13.11 -8.39
N ALA A 154 1.53 -13.57 -7.22
CA ALA A 154 0.64 -14.15 -6.22
C ALA A 154 1.20 -13.85 -4.82
N ASP A 155 0.36 -13.36 -3.91
CA ASP A 155 0.75 -13.19 -2.52
C ASP A 155 0.87 -14.54 -1.80
N HIS A 156 1.35 -14.55 -0.56
CA HIS A 156 1.56 -15.80 0.18
C HIS A 156 0.25 -16.59 0.37
N VAL A 157 -0.89 -15.90 0.56
CA VAL A 157 -2.20 -16.54 0.70
C VAL A 157 -2.63 -17.20 -0.61
N ALA A 158 -2.40 -16.53 -1.75
CA ALA A 158 -2.72 -17.10 -3.06
C ALA A 158 -1.81 -18.28 -3.38
N ARG A 159 -0.52 -18.19 -3.07
CA ARG A 159 0.43 -19.30 -3.28
C ARG A 159 0.03 -20.54 -2.50
N GLU A 160 -0.29 -20.38 -1.22
CA GLU A 160 -0.75 -21.48 -0.38
C GLU A 160 -2.10 -22.04 -0.86
N ALA A 161 -3.09 -21.17 -1.03
CA ALA A 161 -4.45 -21.61 -1.41
C ALA A 161 -4.55 -22.25 -2.79
N LEU A 162 -3.71 -21.85 -3.75
CA LEU A 162 -3.74 -22.33 -5.14
C LEU A 162 -2.59 -23.30 -5.47
N GLY A 163 -1.71 -23.59 -4.49
CA GLY A 163 -0.55 -24.44 -4.70
C GLY A 163 0.42 -23.88 -5.74
N LEU A 164 0.62 -22.55 -5.77
CA LEU A 164 1.48 -21.86 -6.73
C LEU A 164 2.92 -21.81 -6.22
N ASP A 165 3.83 -22.36 -6.99
CA ASP A 165 5.26 -22.21 -6.78
C ASP A 165 5.87 -21.13 -7.71
N GLU A 166 7.16 -20.88 -7.54
CA GLU A 166 7.89 -19.88 -8.35
C GLU A 166 7.98 -20.29 -9.83
N ARG A 167 8.01 -21.59 -10.12
CA ARG A 167 8.02 -22.11 -11.50
C ARG A 167 6.70 -21.86 -12.20
N ASP A 168 5.57 -21.99 -11.49
CA ASP A 168 4.24 -21.70 -12.01
C ASP A 168 4.12 -20.23 -12.43
N LEU A 169 4.67 -19.31 -11.63
CA LEU A 169 4.69 -17.88 -11.96
C LEU A 169 5.62 -17.58 -13.15
N LEU A 170 6.78 -18.21 -13.21
CA LEU A 170 7.72 -18.05 -14.32
C LEU A 170 7.19 -18.65 -15.62
N SER A 171 6.43 -19.75 -15.56
CA SER A 171 5.82 -20.40 -16.72
C SER A 171 4.56 -19.69 -17.25
N GLY A 172 4.04 -18.72 -16.50
CA GLY A 172 2.84 -17.99 -16.88
C GLY A 172 1.59 -18.87 -16.83
N LYS A 173 1.34 -19.58 -15.74
CA LYS A 173 0.16 -20.41 -15.56
C LYS A 173 -1.12 -19.61 -15.73
N SER A 174 -2.04 -20.07 -16.59
CA SER A 174 -3.25 -19.35 -16.90
C SER A 174 -4.17 -19.27 -15.67
N LEU A 175 -4.82 -18.13 -15.47
CA LEU A 175 -5.85 -17.92 -14.45
C LEU A 175 -7.01 -18.92 -14.57
N SER A 176 -7.33 -19.35 -15.82
CA SER A 176 -8.33 -20.38 -16.10
C SER A 176 -7.96 -21.77 -15.59
N ALA A 177 -6.74 -22.00 -15.10
CA ALA A 177 -6.40 -23.24 -14.42
C ALA A 177 -6.94 -23.31 -12.97
N PHE A 178 -7.37 -22.20 -12.40
CA PHE A 178 -7.84 -22.10 -11.03
C PHE A 178 -9.30 -21.72 -10.90
N PHE A 179 -9.80 -20.88 -11.84
CA PHE A 179 -11.13 -20.31 -11.77
C PHE A 179 -11.88 -20.41 -13.10
N HIS A 180 -13.16 -20.66 -13.02
CA HIS A 180 -14.10 -20.42 -14.10
C HIS A 180 -14.64 -19.00 -14.01
N TYR A 181 -14.42 -18.18 -15.06
CA TYR A 181 -14.74 -16.76 -15.08
C TYR A 181 -15.00 -16.23 -16.49
N ASP A 182 -15.64 -15.07 -16.58
CA ASP A 182 -15.84 -14.37 -17.85
C ASP A 182 -14.59 -13.59 -18.26
N ARG A 183 -13.91 -14.07 -19.30
CA ARG A 183 -12.71 -13.43 -19.86
C ARG A 183 -12.95 -12.02 -20.39
N SER A 184 -14.19 -11.65 -20.70
CA SER A 184 -14.52 -10.32 -21.22
C SER A 184 -14.30 -9.22 -20.18
N LEU A 185 -14.26 -9.54 -18.89
CA LEU A 185 -14.00 -8.60 -17.80
C LEU A 185 -12.62 -7.92 -17.91
N PHE A 186 -11.64 -8.57 -18.53
CA PHE A 186 -10.30 -8.04 -18.75
C PHE A 186 -10.15 -7.21 -20.04
N ARG A 187 -11.20 -7.11 -20.86
CA ARG A 187 -11.20 -6.37 -22.14
C ARG A 187 -11.90 -5.01 -22.03
N ARG A 188 -12.64 -4.79 -20.97
CA ARG A 188 -13.37 -3.54 -20.76
C ARG A 188 -12.37 -2.45 -20.36
N GLY A 189 -12.37 -1.36 -21.09
CA GLY A 189 -11.58 -0.16 -20.77
C GLY A 189 -12.09 0.61 -19.54
N ASP A 190 -12.76 -0.06 -18.63
CA ASP A 190 -13.26 0.53 -17.39
C ASP A 190 -12.08 0.85 -16.48
N GLU A 191 -11.95 2.11 -16.10
CA GLU A 191 -10.92 2.65 -15.21
C GLU A 191 -11.22 2.35 -13.74
N HIS A 192 -12.20 1.49 -13.44
CA HIS A 192 -12.71 1.27 -12.09
C HIS A 192 -12.65 -0.20 -11.71
N ASP A 193 -12.49 -0.43 -10.41
CA ASP A 193 -12.60 -1.75 -9.81
C ASP A 193 -13.93 -2.42 -10.18
N SER A 194 -13.87 -3.62 -10.74
CA SER A 194 -15.06 -4.36 -11.18
C SER A 194 -15.31 -5.57 -10.27
N PRO A 195 -16.41 -5.57 -9.50
CA PRO A 195 -16.80 -6.73 -8.72
C PRO A 195 -17.32 -7.84 -9.63
N ALA A 196 -16.95 -9.07 -9.31
CA ALA A 196 -17.38 -10.26 -10.05
C ALA A 196 -17.55 -11.46 -9.10
N GLN A 197 -18.21 -12.51 -9.59
CA GLN A 197 -18.23 -13.81 -8.93
C GLN A 197 -17.61 -14.84 -9.85
N TRP A 198 -16.68 -15.62 -9.31
CA TRP A 198 -15.98 -16.68 -10.02
C TRP A 198 -16.19 -18.01 -9.33
N THR A 199 -16.10 -19.10 -10.06
CA THR A 199 -16.17 -20.43 -9.49
C THR A 199 -14.77 -21.03 -9.44
N ARG A 200 -14.36 -21.49 -8.27
CA ARG A 200 -13.09 -22.19 -8.09
C ARG A 200 -13.21 -23.63 -8.61
N LEU A 201 -12.25 -24.08 -9.42
CA LEU A 201 -12.35 -25.35 -10.13
C LEU A 201 -12.20 -26.59 -9.25
N ASP A 202 -11.39 -26.50 -8.19
CA ASP A 202 -11.10 -27.63 -7.29
C ASP A 202 -12.22 -27.93 -6.28
N SER A 203 -13.02 -26.92 -5.94
CA SER A 203 -14.06 -27.01 -4.92
C SER A 203 -15.46 -26.64 -5.40
N GLU A 204 -15.58 -26.24 -6.69
CA GLU A 204 -16.82 -25.71 -7.30
C GLU A 204 -17.49 -24.59 -6.46
N SER A 205 -16.72 -23.98 -5.57
CA SER A 205 -17.21 -22.92 -4.69
C SER A 205 -17.22 -21.56 -5.39
N ALA A 206 -18.26 -20.77 -5.14
CA ALA A 206 -18.34 -19.39 -5.61
C ALA A 206 -17.38 -18.51 -4.78
N TRP A 207 -16.69 -17.57 -5.43
CA TRP A 207 -15.78 -16.61 -4.82
C TRP A 207 -16.16 -15.18 -5.22
N ASN A 208 -16.15 -14.28 -4.26
CA ASN A 208 -16.27 -12.85 -4.54
C ASN A 208 -14.90 -12.33 -5.01
N VAL A 209 -14.91 -11.62 -6.12
CA VAL A 209 -13.68 -11.15 -6.77
C VAL A 209 -13.81 -9.67 -7.07
N LEU A 210 -12.72 -8.94 -6.80
CA LEU A 210 -12.55 -7.54 -7.19
C LEU A 210 -11.38 -7.46 -8.16
N ILE A 211 -11.66 -7.00 -9.38
CA ILE A 211 -10.66 -6.86 -10.46
C ILE A 211 -10.30 -5.39 -10.58
N THR A 212 -9.02 -5.07 -10.40
CA THR A 212 -8.48 -3.73 -10.57
C THR A 212 -7.67 -3.65 -11.86
N PRO A 213 -7.98 -2.74 -12.78
CA PRO A 213 -7.27 -2.59 -14.04
C PRO A 213 -5.86 -2.00 -13.83
N PRO A 214 -4.93 -2.24 -14.77
CA PRO A 214 -3.60 -1.65 -14.74
C PRO A 214 -3.65 -0.14 -14.88
N LEU A 215 -2.76 0.56 -14.16
CA LEU A 215 -2.57 2.01 -14.33
C LEU A 215 -2.03 2.29 -15.73
N ARG A 216 -2.74 3.09 -16.50
CA ARG A 216 -2.31 3.54 -17.82
C ARG A 216 -1.22 4.60 -17.70
N THR A 217 -0.22 4.54 -18.58
CA THR A 217 0.78 5.60 -18.68
C THR A 217 0.17 6.84 -19.31
N SER A 218 0.68 8.03 -18.99
CA SER A 218 0.24 9.31 -19.59
C SER A 218 0.33 9.32 -21.13
N LYS A 219 1.15 8.44 -21.72
CA LYS A 219 1.30 8.26 -23.17
C LYS A 219 0.16 7.43 -23.75
N GLU A 220 -0.32 6.43 -23.03
CA GLU A 220 -1.46 5.58 -23.42
C GLU A 220 -2.78 6.34 -23.28
N LEU A 221 -2.92 7.19 -22.25
CA LEU A 221 -4.06 8.09 -22.08
C LEU A 221 -4.15 9.08 -23.25
N ARG A 222 -3.04 9.72 -23.67
CA ARG A 222 -3.00 10.61 -24.84
C ARG A 222 -3.36 9.90 -26.14
N ASN A 223 -2.89 8.66 -26.33
CA ASN A 223 -3.22 7.89 -27.53
C ASN A 223 -4.70 7.44 -27.54
N SER A 224 -5.29 7.17 -26.37
CA SER A 224 -6.71 6.84 -26.25
C SER A 224 -7.61 8.06 -26.51
N GLU A 225 -7.23 9.24 -26.01
CA GLU A 225 -7.93 10.51 -26.32
C GLU A 225 -7.81 10.87 -27.81
N TYR A 226 -6.63 10.68 -28.42
CA TYR A 226 -6.43 10.89 -29.85
C TYR A 226 -7.29 9.94 -30.69
N ALA A 227 -7.43 8.69 -30.29
CA ALA A 227 -8.30 7.72 -30.96
C ALA A 227 -9.79 8.06 -30.82
N MET A 228 -10.21 8.58 -29.66
CA MET A 228 -11.61 9.03 -29.44
C MET A 228 -11.94 10.32 -30.20
N ILE A 229 -10.99 11.23 -30.39
CA ILE A 229 -11.20 12.49 -31.13
C ILE A 229 -11.34 12.23 -32.62
N HIS A 230 -10.71 11.18 -33.16
CA HIS A 230 -10.77 10.83 -34.58
C HIS A 230 -11.88 9.86 -34.98
N SER A 231 -12.60 9.27 -34.01
CA SER A 231 -13.74 8.37 -34.26
C SER A 231 -15.12 8.99 -33.99
N ARG A 232 -15.28 10.29 -34.12
CA ARG A 232 -16.59 10.94 -34.01
C ARG A 232 -17.48 10.58 -35.21
N PRO A 233 -18.64 9.94 -35.00
CA PRO A 233 -19.74 9.96 -35.96
C PRO A 233 -20.34 11.37 -35.99
N ARG A 234 -20.75 11.80 -37.17
CA ARG A 234 -21.38 13.09 -37.43
C ARG A 234 -22.61 13.32 -36.54
N LEU A 235 -22.67 14.51 -35.96
CA LEU A 235 -23.81 15.04 -35.21
C LEU A 235 -25.11 14.99 -36.06
N SER A 236 -26.07 14.19 -35.62
CA SER A 236 -27.48 14.46 -35.74
C SER A 236 -28.22 13.66 -34.68
N THR A 237 -28.85 14.38 -33.78
CA THR A 237 -29.75 13.95 -32.69
C THR A 237 -29.20 14.27 -31.29
N LEU A 238 -29.19 15.57 -30.98
CA LEU A 238 -29.19 16.07 -29.62
C LEU A 238 -30.52 16.75 -29.36
N GLU A 239 -31.52 15.97 -29.02
CA GLU A 239 -32.69 16.43 -28.24
C GLU A 239 -33.20 15.21 -27.46
N ASN A 240 -33.34 15.43 -26.16
CA ASN A 240 -33.89 14.50 -25.14
C ASN A 240 -32.93 13.54 -24.46
N LEU A 241 -32.26 14.04 -23.40
CA LEU A 241 -32.08 13.29 -22.15
C LEU A 241 -32.13 14.28 -21.00
N SER A 242 -33.29 14.29 -20.39
CA SER A 242 -33.63 14.99 -19.16
C SER A 242 -32.85 14.40 -17.98
N ALA A 243 -32.43 15.31 -17.12
CA ALA A 243 -32.10 15.19 -15.70
C ALA A 243 -32.33 13.81 -15.06
N GLU A 244 -31.26 13.05 -14.84
CA GLU A 244 -31.23 12.02 -13.79
C GLU A 244 -30.08 12.30 -12.81
N THR A 245 -30.52 12.68 -11.66
CA THR A 245 -30.00 12.62 -10.29
C THR A 245 -28.49 12.44 -10.10
N MET A 246 -27.81 13.56 -9.91
CA MET A 246 -26.48 13.61 -9.30
C MET A 246 -26.54 13.10 -7.85
N PRO A 247 -25.61 12.26 -7.40
CA PRO A 247 -25.49 11.92 -5.98
C PRO A 247 -25.13 13.20 -5.20
N THR A 248 -25.88 13.46 -4.14
CA THR A 248 -25.72 14.60 -3.23
C THR A 248 -24.30 14.69 -2.69
N PRO A 249 -23.65 15.87 -2.76
CA PRO A 249 -22.32 16.07 -2.19
C PRO A 249 -22.38 15.94 -0.68
N SER A 250 -21.43 15.20 -0.09
CA SER A 250 -21.18 15.23 1.35
C SER A 250 -21.00 16.70 1.78
N ARG A 251 -21.71 17.15 2.83
CA ARG A 251 -21.70 18.54 3.27
C ARG A 251 -20.27 19.05 3.43
N GLY A 252 -19.82 19.92 2.51
CA GLY A 252 -18.62 20.77 2.62
C GLY A 252 -17.35 20.32 1.90
N GLY A 253 -17.25 19.08 1.33
CA GLY A 253 -16.08 18.60 0.58
C GLY A 253 -16.23 18.74 -0.95
N LEU A 254 -15.15 18.44 -1.69
CA LEU A 254 -15.19 18.30 -3.16
C LEU A 254 -15.91 17.00 -3.54
N SER A 255 -16.59 16.99 -4.70
CA SER A 255 -17.12 15.72 -5.21
C SER A 255 -15.97 14.76 -5.57
N PRO A 256 -16.20 13.42 -5.51
CA PRO A 256 -15.16 12.44 -5.85
C PRO A 256 -14.56 12.66 -7.25
N ALA A 257 -15.35 13.07 -8.23
CA ALA A 257 -14.88 13.36 -9.58
C ALA A 257 -13.96 14.60 -9.64
N VAL A 258 -14.31 15.67 -8.90
CA VAL A 258 -13.48 16.87 -8.81
C VAL A 258 -12.20 16.59 -8.03
N THR A 259 -12.30 15.85 -6.93
CA THR A 259 -11.12 15.44 -6.12
C THR A 259 -10.13 14.67 -6.99
N ARG A 260 -10.60 13.66 -7.73
CA ARG A 260 -9.77 12.88 -8.66
C ARG A 260 -9.12 13.76 -9.70
N ARG A 261 -9.90 14.57 -10.43
CA ARG A 261 -9.37 15.46 -11.46
C ARG A 261 -8.27 16.40 -10.97
N VAL A 262 -8.42 16.94 -9.74
CA VAL A 262 -7.40 17.80 -9.12
C VAL A 262 -6.17 17.01 -8.72
N CYS A 263 -6.33 15.84 -8.13
CA CYS A 263 -5.20 14.96 -7.77
C CYS A 263 -4.44 14.49 -9.01
N ASP A 264 -5.13 14.05 -10.07
CA ASP A 264 -4.52 13.62 -11.32
C ASP A 264 -3.75 14.77 -12.01
N TYR A 265 -4.30 15.99 -11.97
CA TYR A 265 -3.59 17.17 -12.45
C TYR A 265 -2.30 17.41 -11.66
N ILE A 266 -2.35 17.33 -10.33
CA ILE A 266 -1.16 17.47 -9.47
C ILE A 266 -0.12 16.41 -9.80
N GLU A 267 -0.53 15.14 -9.93
CA GLU A 267 0.37 14.03 -10.28
C GLU A 267 1.07 14.22 -11.63
N GLY A 268 0.36 14.77 -12.62
CA GLY A 268 0.92 15.02 -13.95
C GLY A 268 1.85 16.22 -14.04
N HIS A 269 1.92 17.08 -12.99
CA HIS A 269 2.67 18.33 -12.99
C HIS A 269 3.53 18.50 -11.74
N LEU A 270 4.00 17.39 -11.16
CA LEU A 270 4.82 17.42 -9.95
C LEU A 270 6.18 18.10 -10.16
N ASP A 271 6.70 18.08 -11.36
CA ASP A 271 7.95 18.77 -11.77
C ASP A 271 7.77 20.30 -11.93
N GLU A 272 6.54 20.78 -12.00
CA GLU A 272 6.21 22.20 -12.21
C GLU A 272 5.78 22.91 -10.93
N LYS A 273 5.74 24.25 -10.97
CA LYS A 273 5.21 25.06 -9.87
C LYS A 273 3.69 25.06 -9.88
N ILE A 274 3.07 24.22 -9.08
CA ILE A 274 1.62 24.15 -8.93
C ILE A 274 1.11 25.33 -8.09
N ARG A 275 0.18 26.11 -8.64
CA ARG A 275 -0.43 27.26 -7.99
C ARG A 275 -1.83 26.93 -7.47
N LEU A 276 -2.15 27.45 -6.29
CA LEU A 276 -3.43 27.20 -5.62
C LEU A 276 -4.62 27.76 -6.42
N ASP A 277 -4.45 28.93 -7.04
CA ASP A 277 -5.46 29.57 -7.90
C ASP A 277 -5.77 28.73 -9.14
N GLY A 278 -4.75 28.09 -9.74
CA GLY A 278 -4.93 27.17 -10.87
C GLY A 278 -5.74 25.93 -10.48
N LEU A 279 -5.45 25.33 -9.32
CA LEU A 279 -6.21 24.19 -8.80
C LEU A 279 -7.66 24.56 -8.47
N ALA A 280 -7.88 25.73 -7.89
CA ALA A 280 -9.22 26.23 -7.57
C ALA A 280 -10.05 26.46 -8.87
N THR A 281 -9.44 27.04 -9.91
CA THR A 281 -10.05 27.19 -11.23
C THR A 281 -10.38 25.84 -11.86
N LEU A 282 -9.46 24.87 -11.82
CA LEU A 282 -9.67 23.51 -12.31
C LEU A 282 -10.85 22.83 -11.60
N ALA A 283 -11.01 23.09 -10.29
CA ALA A 283 -12.08 22.55 -9.48
C ALA A 283 -13.42 23.29 -9.66
N GLY A 284 -13.42 24.50 -10.24
CA GLY A 284 -14.61 25.35 -10.39
C GLY A 284 -15.01 26.07 -9.10
N PHE A 285 -14.06 26.40 -8.23
CA PHE A 285 -14.28 27.03 -6.93
C PHE A 285 -13.41 28.28 -6.75
N SER A 286 -13.82 29.15 -5.80
CA SER A 286 -12.91 30.19 -5.29
C SER A 286 -11.77 29.55 -4.50
N THR A 287 -10.61 30.22 -4.45
CA THR A 287 -9.40 29.72 -3.78
C THR A 287 -9.65 29.31 -2.33
N ASP A 288 -10.38 30.14 -1.57
CA ASP A 288 -10.68 29.87 -0.14
C ASP A 288 -11.66 28.70 0.04
N HIS A 289 -12.65 28.60 -0.82
CA HIS A 289 -13.62 27.50 -0.79
C HIS A 289 -12.92 26.20 -1.20
N PHE A 290 -12.13 26.24 -2.28
CA PHE A 290 -11.33 25.10 -2.72
C PHE A 290 -10.40 24.58 -1.64
N ALA A 291 -9.65 25.47 -0.96
CA ALA A 291 -8.71 25.07 0.06
C ALA A 291 -9.37 24.28 1.22
N ARG A 292 -10.54 24.74 1.68
CA ARG A 292 -11.31 24.07 2.72
C ARG A 292 -11.91 22.75 2.24
N ALA A 293 -12.55 22.75 1.08
CA ALA A 293 -13.19 21.58 0.51
C ALA A 293 -12.18 20.49 0.13
N PHE A 294 -11.02 20.85 -0.41
CA PHE A 294 -9.92 19.93 -0.70
C PHE A 294 -9.35 19.31 0.58
N HIS A 295 -9.07 20.12 1.60
CA HIS A 295 -8.61 19.61 2.90
C HIS A 295 -9.61 18.62 3.49
N GLN A 296 -10.90 18.92 3.41
CA GLN A 296 -11.96 18.03 3.91
C GLN A 296 -12.03 16.70 3.14
N SER A 297 -11.79 16.72 1.83
CA SER A 297 -11.87 15.52 0.97
C SER A 297 -10.60 14.69 0.98
N VAL A 298 -9.41 15.32 1.07
CA VAL A 298 -8.10 14.67 0.92
C VAL A 298 -7.36 14.52 2.26
N GLY A 299 -7.82 15.24 3.30
CA GLY A 299 -7.22 15.18 4.64
C GLY A 299 -5.98 16.03 4.83
N VAL A 300 -5.46 16.66 3.77
CA VAL A 300 -4.29 17.56 3.82
C VAL A 300 -4.56 18.84 3.03
N PRO A 301 -3.97 19.99 3.45
CA PRO A 301 -4.11 21.25 2.72
C PRO A 301 -3.56 21.16 1.29
N PRO A 302 -4.17 21.87 0.31
CA PRO A 302 -3.74 21.84 -1.09
C PRO A 302 -2.25 22.14 -1.33
N PRO A 303 -1.58 23.06 -0.62
CA PRO A 303 -0.15 23.30 -0.82
C PRO A 303 0.74 22.15 -0.30
N THR A 304 0.25 21.37 0.67
CA THR A 304 0.99 20.28 1.29
C THR A 304 0.94 19.01 0.46
N TYR A 305 -0.15 18.77 -0.26
CA TYR A 305 -0.35 17.56 -1.06
C TYR A 305 0.71 17.39 -2.16
N PRO A 306 0.99 18.39 -3.05
CA PRO A 306 2.04 18.25 -4.05
C PRO A 306 3.43 18.01 -3.45
N LEU A 307 3.77 18.68 -2.34
CA LEU A 307 5.04 18.48 -1.67
C LEU A 307 5.18 17.03 -1.16
N ARG A 308 4.13 16.49 -0.55
CA ARG A 308 4.11 15.11 -0.08
C ARG A 308 4.30 14.14 -1.26
N ARG A 309 3.59 14.33 -2.38
CA ARG A 309 3.72 13.48 -3.57
C ARG A 309 5.12 13.56 -4.19
N ARG A 310 5.72 14.75 -4.23
CA ARG A 310 7.14 14.91 -4.65
C ARG A 310 8.10 14.11 -3.78
N LEU A 311 7.92 14.14 -2.45
CA LEU A 311 8.78 13.41 -1.51
C LEU A 311 8.60 11.89 -1.63
N GLU A 312 7.38 11.40 -1.88
CA GLU A 312 7.11 10.01 -2.19
C GLU A 312 7.78 9.58 -3.52
N HIS A 313 7.78 10.44 -4.55
CA HIS A 313 8.52 10.22 -5.80
C HIS A 313 10.05 10.22 -5.59
N VAL A 314 10.57 11.12 -4.76
CA VAL A 314 12.00 11.13 -4.38
C VAL A 314 12.39 9.81 -3.73
N GLU A 315 11.60 9.35 -2.76
CA GLU A 315 11.84 8.08 -2.09
C GLU A 315 11.90 6.93 -3.09
N HIS A 316 10.92 6.84 -3.98
CA HIS A 316 10.88 5.85 -5.03
C HIS A 316 12.11 5.88 -5.95
N MET A 317 12.53 7.08 -6.39
CA MET A 317 13.73 7.23 -7.23
C MET A 317 15.03 6.91 -6.49
N LEU A 318 15.09 7.14 -5.18
CA LEU A 318 16.25 6.75 -4.35
C LEU A 318 16.41 5.24 -4.27
N TRP A 319 15.29 4.48 -4.30
CA TRP A 319 15.27 3.01 -4.27
C TRP A 319 15.46 2.36 -5.64
N GLU A 320 14.90 2.95 -6.70
CA GLU A 320 14.88 2.31 -8.03
C GLU A 320 16.00 2.79 -8.97
N THR A 321 16.70 3.86 -8.63
CA THR A 321 17.71 4.43 -9.54
C THR A 321 19.00 4.81 -8.83
N HIS A 322 20.10 4.80 -9.59
CA HIS A 322 21.39 5.36 -9.14
C HIS A 322 21.58 6.84 -9.55
N ALA A 323 20.50 7.51 -9.99
CA ALA A 323 20.55 8.89 -10.45
C ALA A 323 21.14 9.82 -9.37
N PRO A 324 21.96 10.81 -9.70
CA PRO A 324 22.43 11.81 -8.76
C PRO A 324 21.28 12.55 -8.07
N LEU A 325 21.48 12.98 -6.82
CA LEU A 325 20.45 13.72 -6.09
C LEU A 325 20.02 15.02 -6.79
N SER A 326 20.89 15.61 -7.59
CA SER A 326 20.57 16.79 -8.41
C SER A 326 19.56 16.47 -9.51
N GLU A 327 19.70 15.31 -10.18
CA GLU A 327 18.76 14.84 -11.18
C GLU A 327 17.41 14.46 -10.56
N ILE A 328 17.44 13.76 -9.41
CA ILE A 328 16.21 13.45 -8.66
C ILE A 328 15.49 14.73 -8.25
N ALA A 329 16.22 15.73 -7.74
CA ALA A 329 15.64 17.02 -7.38
C ALA A 329 14.93 17.68 -8.57
N GLN A 330 15.58 17.71 -9.71
CA GLN A 330 15.02 18.29 -10.94
C GLN A 330 13.80 17.50 -11.43
N ALA A 331 13.90 16.17 -11.49
CA ALA A 331 12.81 15.30 -11.94
C ALA A 331 11.57 15.34 -11.04
N THR A 332 11.73 15.72 -9.78
CA THR A 332 10.64 15.76 -8.79
C THR A 332 10.22 17.20 -8.41
N GLY A 333 10.67 18.21 -9.17
CA GLY A 333 10.23 19.60 -9.04
C GLY A 333 10.79 20.34 -7.82
N PHE A 334 11.94 19.91 -7.27
CA PHE A 334 12.70 20.70 -6.29
C PHE A 334 13.70 21.63 -7.00
N SER A 335 13.91 22.82 -6.44
CA SER A 335 14.82 23.82 -7.03
C SER A 335 16.28 23.33 -7.09
N ASP A 336 16.69 22.55 -6.12
CA ASP A 336 18.04 21.99 -6.03
C ASP A 336 18.10 20.83 -5.01
N GLN A 337 19.23 20.11 -4.99
CA GLN A 337 19.44 18.98 -4.08
C GLN A 337 19.40 19.36 -2.58
N SER A 338 19.73 20.60 -2.22
CA SER A 338 19.73 21.06 -0.83
C SER A 338 18.30 21.33 -0.37
N HIS A 339 17.46 21.88 -1.24
CA HIS A 339 16.04 22.05 -1.03
C HIS A 339 15.35 20.70 -0.85
N LEU A 340 15.60 19.75 -1.75
CA LEU A 340 15.13 18.37 -1.65
C LEU A 340 15.57 17.75 -0.32
N ALA A 341 16.87 17.76 0.00
CA ALA A 341 17.40 17.11 1.20
C ALA A 341 16.80 17.63 2.50
N ARG A 342 16.54 18.95 2.58
CA ARG A 342 15.92 19.60 3.74
C ARG A 342 14.47 19.13 3.92
N HIS A 343 13.67 19.10 2.85
CA HIS A 343 12.28 18.67 2.89
C HIS A 343 12.17 17.17 3.14
N PHE A 344 13.00 16.37 2.47
CA PHE A 344 13.04 14.92 2.63
C PHE A 344 13.41 14.52 4.07
N ARG A 345 14.45 15.15 4.65
CA ARG A 345 14.84 14.88 6.05
C ARG A 345 13.74 15.22 7.03
N ARG A 346 13.00 16.33 6.81
CA ARG A 346 11.86 16.69 7.67
C ARG A 346 10.72 15.68 7.55
N TRP A 347 10.50 15.11 6.37
CA TRP A 347 9.44 14.16 6.08
C TRP A 347 9.79 12.73 6.47
N ALA A 348 10.98 12.23 6.08
CA ALA A 348 11.44 10.86 6.30
C ALA A 348 12.24 10.66 7.61
N GLY A 349 12.63 11.75 8.29
CA GLY A 349 13.50 11.68 9.48
C GLY A 349 14.98 11.45 9.18
N VAL A 350 15.33 11.01 7.99
CA VAL A 350 16.69 10.69 7.52
C VAL A 350 17.02 11.45 6.24
N SER A 351 18.30 11.62 5.93
CA SER A 351 18.70 12.29 4.70
C SER A 351 18.58 11.35 3.48
N PRO A 352 18.37 11.89 2.25
CA PRO A 352 18.36 11.07 1.03
C PRO A 352 19.63 10.23 0.84
N ARG A 353 20.79 10.75 1.27
CA ARG A 353 22.07 10.02 1.24
C ARG A 353 22.09 8.83 2.18
N GLN A 354 21.50 8.96 3.37
CA GLN A 354 21.40 7.84 4.33
C GLN A 354 20.49 6.73 3.82
N VAL A 355 19.39 7.07 3.16
CA VAL A 355 18.51 6.08 2.52
C VAL A 355 19.29 5.28 1.48
N ARG A 356 20.06 5.95 0.60
CA ARG A 356 20.87 5.30 -0.44
C ARG A 356 22.07 4.53 0.15
N TRP A 357 22.67 5.00 1.23
CA TRP A 357 23.80 4.34 1.88
C TRP A 357 23.42 3.01 2.56
N SER A 358 22.20 2.88 3.04
CA SER A 358 21.70 1.62 3.59
C SER A 358 21.59 0.51 2.53
N GLU A 359 21.40 0.86 1.26
CA GLU A 359 21.45 -0.10 0.13
C GLU A 359 22.87 -0.62 -0.15
N VAL A 360 23.85 0.27 -0.22
CA VAL A 360 25.24 -0.09 -0.61
C VAL A 360 25.87 -1.02 0.43
N ASN A 361 25.58 -0.84 1.71
CA ASN A 361 26.09 -1.70 2.78
C ASN A 361 25.38 -3.05 2.90
N SER A 362 24.16 -3.18 2.37
CA SER A 362 23.47 -4.47 2.29
C SER A 362 24.03 -5.40 1.21
N PHE A 363 24.71 -4.84 0.18
CA PHE A 363 25.34 -5.61 -0.90
C PHE A 363 26.80 -6.03 -0.61
N HIS A 364 27.47 -5.43 0.38
CA HIS A 364 28.87 -5.74 0.72
C HIS A 364 29.01 -6.64 1.95
N ALA A 365 27.91 -7.12 2.50
CA ALA A 365 27.88 -8.05 3.64
C ALA A 365 27.37 -9.46 3.24
N MET A 366 27.55 -9.84 1.97
CA MET A 366 27.40 -11.22 1.48
C MET A 366 28.75 -11.80 1.10
#